data_438c2012cb6d34e0dc35d7b437737f4a
#
_entry.id   438c2012cb6d34e0dc35d7b437737f4a
#
_cell.length_a   1.000
_cell.length_b   1.000
_cell.length_c   1.000
_cell.angle_alpha   90.00
_cell.angle_beta   90.00
_cell.angle_gamma   90.00
#
_symmetry.space_group_name_H-M   'P 1'
#
loop_
_entity.id
_entity.type
_entity.pdbx_description
1 polymer ?
#
loop_
_entity_poly.entity_id
_entity_poly.type
_entity_poly.pdbx_seq_one_letter_code
_entity_poly.pdbx_strand_id
1 'polypeptide(L)'
;MGNSSSPGSLRKSQAVLTMLGLWAGAAGLACLPVRAAEPLAEKQARPAPEARPATVRVAGIVLKWVRTDKEANLRRIEPMIREAAAGGAKIVCTTECFLDGYAIADKSIPLDAYRALGEPIPGGTYYEKLAALARELRIHLVAGMLEADGEARFNTAVLISPEGKLIGKYRKQELGHERVRNTPGKESSVFQTPYGRVGILICADRTVPDIVRRFRENRAEFLLCPSGGMFGPRQNDPIVQARSRENNLPILFVHPAEFLVTGPDGSILQRTILGDVLLVGPREAGGAKDQKRVFYSDLPLPGKTNMTPPQTRKAESGKRETGNGKRKAES
;
A
#
# COMPACT_ATOMS: atom_id res chain seq x y z
N MET A 1 35.18 -24.34 -52.32
CA MET A 1 35.32 -23.21 -53.21
C MET A 1 34.76 -22.03 -52.50
N GLY A 2 35.44 -21.17 -51.99
CA GLY A 2 36.53 -20.27 -52.04
C GLY A 2 36.15 -19.19 -51.05
N ASN A 3 36.88 -18.99 -50.02
CA ASN A 3 38.02 -18.13 -49.75
C ASN A 3 37.79 -16.65 -50.07
N SER A 4 37.89 -15.76 -49.06
CA SER A 4 39.01 -14.80 -48.80
C SER A 4 38.51 -13.75 -47.81
N SER A 5 39.06 -13.65 -46.63
CA SER A 5 40.31 -12.92 -46.21
C SER A 5 40.10 -11.44 -45.92
N SER A 6 40.43 -11.12 -44.63
CA SER A 6 40.75 -9.80 -44.01
C SER A 6 41.79 -8.98 -44.84
N PRO A 7 42.23 -7.74 -44.47
CA PRO A 7 42.65 -7.29 -43.13
C PRO A 7 42.38 -5.79 -42.80
N GLY A 8 42.35 -5.32 -41.60
CA GLY A 8 43.38 -4.72 -40.78
C GLY A 8 43.79 -3.27 -41.08
N SER A 9 43.62 -2.34 -40.14
CA SER A 9 44.44 -1.12 -40.07
C SER A 9 44.50 -0.58 -38.63
N LEU A 10 45.68 -0.72 -38.05
CA LEU A 10 46.21 0.04 -36.90
C LEU A 10 46.62 1.45 -37.36
N ARG A 11 46.35 2.47 -36.57
CA ARG A 11 47.16 3.72 -36.54
C ARG A 11 47.17 4.20 -35.09
N LYS A 12 48.23 4.03 -34.39
CA LYS A 12 49.49 4.81 -34.15
C LYS A 12 49.26 6.13 -33.42
N SER A 13 49.80 6.11 -32.21
CA SER A 13 50.13 7.22 -31.31
C SER A 13 50.97 8.30 -31.96
N GLN A 14 50.78 9.56 -31.59
CA GLN A 14 51.83 10.57 -31.65
C GLN A 14 51.79 11.44 -30.36
N ALA A 15 52.87 11.32 -29.63
CA ALA A 15 53.30 12.25 -28.61
C ALA A 15 53.92 13.47 -29.28
N VAL A 16 53.64 14.66 -28.80
CA VAL A 16 54.39 15.85 -29.13
C VAL A 16 54.86 16.49 -27.84
N LEU A 17 56.17 16.47 -27.73
CA LEU A 17 57.00 17.11 -26.72
C LEU A 17 57.41 18.49 -27.30
N THR A 18 57.21 19.59 -26.59
CA THR A 18 57.98 20.84 -26.89
C THR A 18 58.04 21.74 -25.65
N MET A 19 59.18 21.84 -25.16
CA MET A 19 60.12 22.93 -24.94
C MET A 19 59.81 24.01 -23.90
N LEU A 20 60.73 24.02 -22.95
CA LEU A 20 60.99 25.11 -21.98
C LEU A 20 61.36 26.42 -22.72
N GLY A 21 60.79 27.51 -22.20
CA GLY A 21 61.26 28.87 -22.46
C GLY A 21 61.34 29.64 -21.12
N LEU A 22 62.54 29.79 -20.59
CA LEU A 22 62.85 30.73 -19.49
C LEU A 22 62.70 32.16 -19.98
N TRP A 23 61.94 33.00 -19.27
CA TRP A 23 62.12 34.43 -19.30
C TRP A 23 62.06 34.99 -17.86
N ALA A 24 63.17 35.60 -17.43
CA ALA A 24 63.29 36.40 -16.21
C ALA A 24 62.84 37.81 -16.51
N GLY A 25 62.12 38.40 -15.60
CA GLY A 25 61.86 39.86 -15.69
C GLY A 25 60.86 40.39 -14.65
N ALA A 26 61.44 41.15 -13.72
CA ALA A 26 60.92 42.29 -12.98
C ALA A 26 59.76 42.10 -11.98
N ALA A 27 60.10 42.27 -10.73
CA ALA A 27 59.22 42.47 -9.58
C ALA A 27 58.43 43.79 -9.72
N GLY A 28 57.12 43.65 -9.90
CA GLY A 28 56.18 44.76 -9.71
C GLY A 28 55.22 44.39 -8.57
N LEU A 29 55.35 45.07 -7.43
CA LEU A 29 54.37 45.00 -6.37
C LEU A 29 53.03 45.56 -6.87
N ALA A 30 52.13 44.69 -7.34
CA ALA A 30 50.76 45.08 -7.56
C ALA A 30 49.94 44.87 -6.26
N CYS A 31 49.48 45.97 -5.73
CA CYS A 31 48.48 46.00 -4.65
C CYS A 31 47.22 45.30 -5.15
N LEU A 32 46.90 44.11 -4.62
CA LEU A 32 45.64 43.41 -4.90
C LEU A 32 44.50 44.15 -4.16
N PRO A 33 43.40 44.46 -4.84
CA PRO A 33 42.24 45.04 -4.17
C PRO A 33 41.66 44.01 -3.20
N VAL A 34 41.47 44.40 -1.94
CA VAL A 34 40.72 43.65 -0.94
C VAL A 34 39.30 43.49 -1.47
N ARG A 35 38.98 42.27 -1.86
CA ARG A 35 37.62 41.91 -2.28
C ARG A 35 36.75 42.00 -1.05
N ALA A 36 35.77 42.92 -1.01
CA ALA A 36 34.77 43.02 0.03
C ALA A 36 34.09 41.65 0.16
N ALA A 37 34.02 41.13 1.37
CA ALA A 37 33.32 39.90 1.67
C ALA A 37 31.83 40.06 1.29
N GLU A 38 31.34 39.20 0.42
CA GLU A 38 29.92 39.12 0.12
C GLU A 38 29.15 38.81 1.44
N PRO A 39 28.03 39.48 1.69
CA PRO A 39 27.22 39.15 2.86
C PRO A 39 26.77 37.69 2.76
N LEU A 40 27.04 36.93 3.84
CA LEU A 40 26.57 35.57 4.02
C LEU A 40 25.07 35.55 3.74
N ALA A 41 24.64 34.84 2.66
CA ALA A 41 23.24 34.66 2.36
C ALA A 41 22.54 34.10 3.59
N GLU A 42 21.60 34.89 4.09
CA GLU A 42 20.75 34.54 5.20
C GLU A 42 20.07 33.21 4.89
N LYS A 43 20.43 32.14 5.61
CA LYS A 43 19.79 30.83 5.50
C LYS A 43 18.31 31.05 5.77
N GLN A 44 17.51 31.10 4.70
CA GLN A 44 16.06 31.10 4.83
C GLN A 44 15.68 29.92 5.70
N ALA A 45 15.16 30.22 6.89
CA ALA A 45 14.67 29.25 7.84
C ALA A 45 13.63 28.37 7.10
N ARG A 46 13.84 27.05 7.09
CA ARG A 46 12.81 26.13 6.59
C ARG A 46 11.52 26.45 7.32
N PRO A 47 10.40 26.62 6.60
CA PRO A 47 9.12 26.84 7.25
C PRO A 47 8.90 25.73 8.28
N ALA A 48 8.43 26.10 9.47
CA ALA A 48 8.10 25.14 10.50
C ALA A 48 7.15 24.07 9.91
N PRO A 49 7.33 22.78 10.22
CA PRO A 49 6.46 21.74 9.71
C PRO A 49 5.02 22.08 10.09
N GLU A 50 4.14 22.18 9.11
CA GLU A 50 2.72 22.40 9.34
C GLU A 50 2.19 21.40 10.35
N ALA A 51 1.37 21.87 11.28
CA ALA A 51 0.76 21.02 12.28
C ALA A 51 -0.07 19.94 11.57
N ARG A 52 0.16 18.67 11.91
CA ARG A 52 -0.58 17.55 11.36
C ARG A 52 -2.08 17.77 11.62
N PRO A 53 -2.98 17.56 10.63
CA PRO A 53 -4.41 17.71 10.83
C PRO A 53 -4.95 16.68 11.84
N ALA A 54 -6.06 16.98 12.48
CA ALA A 54 -6.73 16.06 13.42
C ALA A 54 -7.44 14.90 12.69
N THR A 55 -7.81 15.11 11.43
CA THR A 55 -8.47 14.12 10.58
C THR A 55 -7.84 14.12 9.19
N VAL A 56 -8.01 13.03 8.46
CA VAL A 56 -7.72 12.97 7.03
C VAL A 56 -8.97 12.51 6.27
N ARG A 57 -9.34 13.26 5.23
CA ARG A 57 -10.44 12.83 4.36
C ARG A 57 -9.97 11.68 3.49
N VAL A 58 -10.61 10.52 3.67
CA VAL A 58 -10.36 9.29 2.93
C VAL A 58 -11.55 8.96 2.03
N ALA A 59 -11.30 8.26 0.93
CA ALA A 59 -12.35 7.69 0.11
C ALA A 59 -12.11 6.19 -0.10
N GLY A 60 -13.20 5.43 -0.04
CA GLY A 60 -13.25 4.05 -0.45
C GLY A 60 -14.02 3.90 -1.76
N ILE A 61 -13.49 3.15 -2.70
CA ILE A 61 -14.15 2.83 -3.96
C ILE A 61 -14.63 1.39 -3.91
N VAL A 62 -15.94 1.23 -3.77
CA VAL A 62 -16.61 -0.06 -3.71
C VAL A 62 -16.97 -0.50 -5.13
N LEU A 63 -16.00 -1.04 -5.84
CA LEU A 63 -16.14 -1.49 -7.21
C LEU A 63 -16.46 -2.99 -7.27
N LYS A 64 -17.48 -3.36 -8.06
CA LYS A 64 -17.63 -4.71 -8.58
C LYS A 64 -16.74 -4.84 -9.82
N TRP A 65 -15.85 -5.80 -9.82
CA TRP A 65 -14.86 -5.99 -10.89
C TRP A 65 -15.38 -6.82 -12.07
N VAL A 66 -14.72 -6.68 -13.22
CA VAL A 66 -14.82 -7.60 -14.34
C VAL A 66 -13.67 -8.59 -14.24
N ARG A 67 -14.00 -9.88 -14.19
CA ARG A 67 -13.00 -10.93 -13.97
C ARG A 67 -12.04 -11.02 -15.15
N THR A 68 -10.74 -11.04 -14.85
CA THR A 68 -9.61 -11.16 -15.80
C THR A 68 -9.43 -10.00 -16.79
N ASP A 69 -10.27 -8.98 -16.74
CA ASP A 69 -10.18 -7.83 -17.65
C ASP A 69 -9.62 -6.58 -16.92
N LYS A 70 -8.30 -6.47 -16.91
CA LYS A 70 -7.60 -5.34 -16.28
C LYS A 70 -7.96 -4.00 -16.92
N GLU A 71 -8.12 -3.99 -18.24
CA GLU A 71 -8.44 -2.75 -18.96
C GLU A 71 -9.85 -2.27 -18.64
N ALA A 72 -10.84 -3.17 -18.63
CA ALA A 72 -12.19 -2.83 -18.21
C ALA A 72 -12.24 -2.35 -16.77
N ASN A 73 -11.52 -3.00 -15.85
CA ASN A 73 -11.47 -2.59 -14.45
C ASN A 73 -10.82 -1.22 -14.27
N LEU A 74 -9.73 -0.92 -15.00
CA LEU A 74 -9.10 0.39 -14.96
C LEU A 74 -10.03 1.47 -15.52
N ARG A 75 -10.64 1.27 -16.70
CA ARG A 75 -11.59 2.23 -17.28
C ARG A 75 -12.76 2.54 -16.34
N ARG A 76 -13.23 1.56 -15.58
CA ARG A 76 -14.34 1.72 -14.65
C ARG A 76 -13.95 2.43 -13.36
N ILE A 77 -12.75 2.18 -12.85
CA ILE A 77 -12.33 2.77 -11.58
C ILE A 77 -11.75 4.17 -11.74
N GLU A 78 -11.15 4.49 -12.87
CA GLU A 78 -10.52 5.80 -13.10
C GLU A 78 -11.47 6.99 -12.83
N PRO A 79 -12.69 7.07 -13.40
CA PRO A 79 -13.62 8.17 -13.09
C PRO A 79 -14.01 8.22 -11.61
N MET A 80 -14.05 7.08 -10.90
CA MET A 80 -14.32 7.03 -9.47
C MET A 80 -13.14 7.58 -8.65
N ILE A 81 -11.90 7.29 -9.05
CA ILE A 81 -10.71 7.88 -8.41
C ILE A 81 -10.69 9.40 -8.62
N ARG A 82 -11.05 9.87 -9.82
CA ARG A 82 -11.16 11.30 -10.12
C ARG A 82 -12.26 11.97 -9.28
N GLU A 83 -13.42 11.32 -9.14
CA GLU A 83 -14.50 11.77 -8.26
C GLU A 83 -14.04 11.85 -6.81
N ALA A 84 -13.32 10.82 -6.32
CA ALA A 84 -12.78 10.80 -4.97
C ALA A 84 -11.82 11.97 -4.70
N ALA A 85 -10.94 12.27 -5.64
CA ALA A 85 -10.01 13.40 -5.56
C ALA A 85 -10.75 14.74 -5.59
N ALA A 86 -11.71 14.91 -6.51
CA ALA A 86 -12.55 16.11 -6.61
C ALA A 86 -13.37 16.34 -5.33
N GLY A 87 -13.80 15.27 -4.64
CA GLY A 87 -14.46 15.31 -3.33
C GLY A 87 -13.52 15.61 -2.17
N GLY A 88 -12.24 15.91 -2.44
CA GLY A 88 -11.26 16.32 -1.44
C GLY A 88 -10.55 15.19 -0.71
N ALA A 89 -10.72 13.93 -1.13
CA ALA A 89 -10.01 12.82 -0.54
C ALA A 89 -8.49 12.98 -0.71
N LYS A 90 -7.75 12.74 0.37
CA LYS A 90 -6.29 12.75 0.38
C LYS A 90 -5.70 11.34 0.25
N ILE A 91 -6.48 10.36 0.66
CA ILE A 91 -6.17 8.93 0.52
C ILE A 91 -7.37 8.26 -0.13
N VAL A 92 -7.15 7.55 -1.23
CA VAL A 92 -8.16 6.76 -1.93
C VAL A 92 -7.79 5.30 -1.83
N CYS A 93 -8.74 4.44 -1.41
CA CYS A 93 -8.54 3.01 -1.27
C CYS A 93 -9.52 2.24 -2.15
N THR A 94 -9.00 1.31 -2.94
CA THR A 94 -9.79 0.40 -3.78
C THR A 94 -10.15 -0.88 -3.04
N THR A 95 -10.91 -1.77 -3.68
CA THR A 95 -11.10 -3.14 -3.21
C THR A 95 -9.86 -4.02 -3.48
N GLU A 96 -9.79 -5.16 -2.81
CA GLU A 96 -8.79 -6.21 -3.01
C GLU A 96 -8.78 -6.69 -4.47
N CYS A 97 -7.59 -6.85 -5.06
CA CYS A 97 -7.41 -7.41 -6.42
C CYS A 97 -8.40 -6.85 -7.46
N PHE A 98 -8.74 -5.53 -7.35
CA PHE A 98 -9.72 -4.94 -8.27
C PHE A 98 -9.23 -5.01 -9.72
N LEU A 99 -7.91 -4.87 -9.92
CA LEU A 99 -7.33 -4.76 -11.25
C LEU A 99 -7.51 -6.05 -12.06
N ASP A 100 -7.17 -7.20 -11.47
CA ASP A 100 -7.33 -8.52 -12.11
C ASP A 100 -8.76 -9.09 -11.98
N GLY A 101 -9.65 -8.37 -11.32
CA GLY A 101 -11.04 -8.77 -11.13
C GLY A 101 -11.20 -9.91 -10.14
N TYR A 102 -10.34 -9.97 -9.11
CA TYR A 102 -10.33 -11.03 -8.10
C TYR A 102 -10.29 -12.43 -8.74
N ALA A 103 -9.42 -12.57 -9.75
CA ALA A 103 -9.31 -13.78 -10.58
C ALA A 103 -9.01 -15.04 -9.77
N ILE A 104 -8.39 -14.89 -8.59
CA ILE A 104 -8.09 -16.00 -7.69
C ILE A 104 -9.32 -16.78 -7.22
N ALA A 105 -10.49 -16.16 -7.21
CA ALA A 105 -11.74 -16.81 -6.80
C ALA A 105 -12.21 -17.85 -7.83
N ASP A 106 -11.80 -17.73 -9.08
CA ASP A 106 -12.18 -18.64 -10.16
C ASP A 106 -11.05 -19.62 -10.49
N LYS A 107 -11.19 -20.85 -10.01
CA LYS A 107 -10.20 -21.91 -10.23
C LYS A 107 -10.28 -22.55 -11.62
N SER A 108 -11.32 -22.23 -12.39
CA SER A 108 -11.45 -22.72 -13.80
C SER A 108 -10.51 -21.95 -14.74
N ILE A 109 -10.03 -20.76 -14.36
CA ILE A 109 -9.02 -20.02 -15.12
C ILE A 109 -7.74 -20.87 -15.18
N PRO A 110 -7.20 -21.18 -16.38
CA PRO A 110 -5.92 -21.89 -16.50
C PRO A 110 -4.81 -21.18 -15.74
N LEU A 111 -3.88 -21.95 -15.15
CA LEU A 111 -2.84 -21.39 -14.28
C LEU A 111 -1.97 -20.35 -15.00
N ASP A 112 -1.61 -20.62 -16.27
CA ASP A 112 -0.79 -19.68 -17.05
C ASP A 112 -1.54 -18.37 -17.34
N ALA A 113 -2.83 -18.46 -17.68
CA ALA A 113 -3.69 -17.29 -17.86
C ALA A 113 -3.84 -16.51 -16.56
N TYR A 114 -3.98 -17.18 -15.42
CA TYR A 114 -3.98 -16.54 -14.11
C TYR A 114 -2.65 -15.82 -13.83
N ARG A 115 -1.52 -16.51 -14.06
CA ARG A 115 -0.18 -15.93 -13.84
C ARG A 115 0.10 -14.72 -14.72
N ALA A 116 -0.44 -14.71 -15.96
CA ALA A 116 -0.30 -13.59 -16.89
C ALA A 116 -1.03 -12.31 -16.44
N LEU A 117 -1.98 -12.40 -15.50
CA LEU A 117 -2.64 -11.23 -14.92
C LEU A 117 -1.74 -10.43 -13.96
N GLY A 118 -0.66 -11.06 -13.46
CA GLY A 118 0.23 -10.41 -12.51
C GLY A 118 0.94 -9.18 -13.09
N GLU A 119 1.04 -8.14 -12.28
CA GLU A 119 1.78 -6.90 -12.60
C GLU A 119 3.13 -6.90 -11.89
N PRO A 120 4.24 -6.62 -12.57
CA PRO A 120 5.47 -6.20 -11.92
C PRO A 120 5.24 -4.91 -11.12
N ILE A 121 5.75 -4.83 -9.90
CA ILE A 121 5.57 -3.65 -9.04
C ILE A 121 6.93 -3.20 -8.48
N PRO A 122 7.43 -2.03 -8.87
CA PRO A 122 6.95 -1.12 -9.94
C PRO A 122 7.22 -1.65 -11.35
N GLY A 123 6.75 -0.93 -12.36
CA GLY A 123 7.09 -1.14 -13.79
C GLY A 123 6.03 -1.87 -14.61
N GLY A 124 4.98 -2.42 -13.98
CA GLY A 124 3.87 -3.00 -14.72
C GLY A 124 3.00 -1.95 -15.41
N THR A 125 2.47 -2.27 -16.59
CA THR A 125 1.70 -1.31 -17.42
C THR A 125 0.56 -0.64 -16.66
N TYR A 126 -0.21 -1.42 -15.91
CA TYR A 126 -1.37 -0.89 -15.17
C TYR A 126 -0.97 -0.23 -13.86
N TYR A 127 0.10 -0.73 -13.22
CA TYR A 127 0.70 -0.03 -12.08
C TYR A 127 1.13 1.39 -12.48
N GLU A 128 1.83 1.55 -13.60
CA GLU A 128 2.29 2.87 -14.06
C GLU A 128 1.13 3.81 -14.44
N LYS A 129 0.03 3.28 -15.02
CA LYS A 129 -1.18 4.07 -15.27
C LYS A 129 -1.80 4.58 -13.96
N LEU A 130 -1.86 3.74 -12.91
CA LEU A 130 -2.35 4.13 -11.58
C LEU A 130 -1.41 5.14 -10.90
N ALA A 131 -0.10 4.98 -11.05
CA ALA A 131 0.90 5.91 -10.54
C ALA A 131 0.81 7.29 -11.21
N ALA A 132 0.59 7.31 -12.52
CA ALA A 132 0.36 8.55 -13.27
C ALA A 132 -0.93 9.25 -12.81
N LEU A 133 -2.01 8.49 -12.59
CA LEU A 133 -3.29 9.01 -12.09
C LEU A 133 -3.16 9.59 -10.67
N ALA A 134 -2.47 8.89 -9.78
CA ALA A 134 -2.20 9.37 -8.42
C ALA A 134 -1.43 10.70 -8.43
N ARG A 135 -0.43 10.81 -9.32
CA ARG A 135 0.35 12.04 -9.52
C ARG A 135 -0.49 13.18 -10.08
N GLU A 136 -1.28 12.92 -11.11
CA GLU A 136 -2.17 13.91 -11.73
C GLU A 136 -3.12 14.51 -10.70
N LEU A 137 -3.74 13.64 -9.89
CA LEU A 137 -4.74 14.01 -8.90
C LEU A 137 -4.17 14.45 -7.56
N ARG A 138 -2.87 14.32 -7.35
CA ARG A 138 -2.16 14.64 -6.09
C ARG A 138 -2.75 13.96 -4.87
N ILE A 139 -3.04 12.66 -5.00
CA ILE A 139 -3.61 11.82 -3.93
C ILE A 139 -2.66 10.68 -3.56
N HIS A 140 -2.81 10.16 -2.35
CA HIS A 140 -2.31 8.83 -2.02
C HIS A 140 -3.30 7.80 -2.53
N LEU A 141 -2.83 6.80 -3.27
CA LEU A 141 -3.69 5.75 -3.82
C LEU A 141 -3.28 4.39 -3.27
N VAL A 142 -4.23 3.70 -2.62
CA VAL A 142 -4.09 2.28 -2.27
C VAL A 142 -4.85 1.45 -3.30
N ALA A 143 -4.12 0.63 -4.05
CA ALA A 143 -4.67 -0.15 -5.15
C ALA A 143 -4.36 -1.65 -5.00
N GLY A 144 -5.41 -2.48 -5.00
CA GLY A 144 -5.30 -3.94 -4.91
C GLY A 144 -5.10 -4.59 -6.28
N MET A 145 -4.13 -5.49 -6.41
CA MET A 145 -3.81 -6.19 -7.65
C MET A 145 -3.07 -7.50 -7.43
N LEU A 146 -3.06 -8.36 -8.43
CA LEU A 146 -2.17 -9.51 -8.48
C LEU A 146 -0.77 -9.03 -8.88
N GLU A 147 0.21 -9.26 -8.01
CA GLU A 147 1.63 -8.93 -8.27
C GLU A 147 2.35 -10.12 -8.88
N ALA A 148 3.21 -9.84 -9.86
CA ALA A 148 4.21 -10.78 -10.38
C ALA A 148 5.59 -10.41 -9.86
N ASP A 149 6.28 -11.37 -9.21
CA ASP A 149 7.67 -11.24 -8.77
C ASP A 149 8.38 -12.55 -9.12
N GLY A 150 9.08 -12.53 -10.25
CA GLY A 150 9.56 -13.75 -10.88
C GLY A 150 8.43 -14.76 -11.13
N GLU A 151 8.61 -15.99 -10.68
CA GLU A 151 7.60 -17.04 -10.77
C GLU A 151 6.49 -16.92 -9.71
N ALA A 152 6.71 -16.17 -8.65
CA ALA A 152 5.75 -16.01 -7.58
C ALA A 152 4.61 -15.04 -7.96
N ARG A 153 3.44 -15.29 -7.40
CA ARG A 153 2.28 -14.41 -7.50
C ARG A 153 1.80 -14.07 -6.10
N PHE A 154 1.51 -12.77 -5.88
CA PHE A 154 1.07 -12.26 -4.59
C PHE A 154 -0.22 -11.47 -4.75
N ASN A 155 -1.12 -11.64 -3.82
CA ASN A 155 -2.22 -10.72 -3.62
C ASN A 155 -1.66 -9.49 -2.90
N THR A 156 -1.58 -8.36 -3.61
CA THR A 156 -0.82 -7.18 -3.18
C THR A 156 -1.68 -5.92 -3.20
N ALA A 157 -1.49 -5.08 -2.20
CA ALA A 157 -1.95 -3.70 -2.20
C ALA A 157 -0.74 -2.75 -2.21
N VAL A 158 -0.71 -1.85 -3.17
CA VAL A 158 0.33 -0.82 -3.30
C VAL A 158 -0.14 0.48 -2.66
N LEU A 159 0.79 1.23 -2.07
CA LEU A 159 0.58 2.63 -1.66
C LEU A 159 1.41 3.52 -2.57
N ILE A 160 0.73 4.32 -3.38
CA ILE A 160 1.32 5.27 -4.32
C ILE A 160 1.20 6.68 -3.76
N SER A 161 2.26 7.47 -3.85
CA SER A 161 2.32 8.85 -3.37
C SER A 161 1.65 9.85 -4.33
N PRO A 162 1.39 11.10 -3.88
CA PRO A 162 0.94 12.19 -4.74
C PRO A 162 1.92 12.56 -5.86
N GLU A 163 3.16 12.11 -5.80
CA GLU A 163 4.17 12.28 -6.86
C GLU A 163 4.20 11.10 -7.83
N GLY A 164 3.30 10.11 -7.65
CA GLY A 164 3.25 8.90 -8.45
C GLY A 164 4.36 7.89 -8.12
N LYS A 165 4.97 7.98 -6.95
CA LYS A 165 6.03 7.07 -6.51
C LYS A 165 5.46 5.96 -5.61
N LEU A 166 6.02 4.76 -5.72
CA LEU A 166 5.73 3.69 -4.78
C LEU A 166 6.28 4.06 -3.40
N ILE A 167 5.39 4.29 -2.42
CA ILE A 167 5.78 4.42 -1.01
C ILE A 167 6.08 3.04 -0.44
N GLY A 168 5.26 2.05 -0.80
CA GLY A 168 5.44 0.68 -0.41
C GLY A 168 4.33 -0.23 -0.90
N LYS A 169 4.46 -1.51 -0.61
CA LYS A 169 3.47 -2.53 -0.95
C LYS A 169 3.30 -3.52 0.20
N TYR A 170 2.10 -4.04 0.33
CA TYR A 170 1.77 -5.08 1.29
C TYR A 170 1.29 -6.31 0.54
N ARG A 171 1.86 -7.47 0.84
CA ARG A 171 1.49 -8.77 0.32
C ARG A 171 0.65 -9.51 1.36
N LYS A 172 -0.53 -9.94 0.98
CA LYS A 172 -1.47 -10.67 1.85
C LYS A 172 -0.80 -11.87 2.52
N GLN A 173 -0.99 -12.02 3.84
CA GLN A 173 -0.40 -13.09 4.63
C GLN A 173 -1.36 -14.27 4.80
N GLU A 174 -2.63 -13.98 5.15
CA GLU A 174 -3.65 -15.03 5.29
C GLU A 174 -4.36 -15.26 3.95
N LEU A 175 -3.95 -16.30 3.27
CA LEU A 175 -4.39 -16.60 1.90
C LEU A 175 -5.63 -17.48 1.83
N GLY A 176 -5.87 -18.34 2.84
CA GLY A 176 -6.95 -19.33 2.77
C GLY A 176 -6.90 -20.12 1.46
N HIS A 177 -7.97 -20.02 0.66
CA HIS A 177 -8.11 -20.71 -0.62
C HIS A 177 -7.13 -20.21 -1.73
N GLU A 178 -6.47 -19.09 -1.52
CA GLU A 178 -5.52 -18.53 -2.51
C GLU A 178 -4.18 -19.26 -2.53
N ARG A 179 -3.84 -20.01 -1.47
CA ARG A 179 -2.56 -20.75 -1.34
C ARG A 179 -2.25 -21.68 -2.49
N VAL A 180 -3.27 -22.09 -3.25
CA VAL A 180 -3.09 -22.96 -4.42
C VAL A 180 -2.41 -22.26 -5.60
N ARG A 181 -2.35 -20.92 -5.60
CA ARG A 181 -1.82 -20.12 -6.72
C ARG A 181 -0.93 -18.96 -6.27
N ASN A 182 -1.12 -18.48 -5.05
CA ASN A 182 -0.43 -17.32 -4.53
C ASN A 182 0.56 -17.69 -3.42
N THR A 183 1.61 -16.89 -3.32
CA THR A 183 2.60 -16.95 -2.25
C THR A 183 2.18 -15.99 -1.13
N PRO A 184 2.24 -16.39 0.15
CA PRO A 184 1.92 -15.51 1.26
C PRO A 184 3.00 -14.45 1.46
N GLY A 185 2.57 -13.25 1.85
CA GLY A 185 3.44 -12.23 2.42
C GLY A 185 3.95 -12.62 3.80
N LYS A 186 4.94 -11.88 4.31
CA LYS A 186 5.59 -12.19 5.59
C LYS A 186 5.58 -11.02 6.57
N GLU A 187 5.36 -9.79 6.09
CA GLU A 187 5.60 -8.57 6.86
C GLU A 187 4.33 -7.74 7.03
N SER A 188 4.16 -7.17 8.21
CA SER A 188 3.15 -6.16 8.50
C SER A 188 3.80 -4.77 8.44
N SER A 189 4.23 -4.38 7.23
CA SER A 189 4.95 -3.13 6.98
C SER A 189 4.05 -1.91 7.21
N VAL A 190 4.65 -0.85 7.76
CA VAL A 190 3.99 0.43 8.04
C VAL A 190 4.68 1.52 7.24
N PHE A 191 3.91 2.37 6.60
CA PHE A 191 4.39 3.36 5.66
C PHE A 191 4.16 4.79 6.18
N GLN A 192 5.14 5.66 6.00
CA GLN A 192 5.03 7.06 6.41
C GLN A 192 4.27 7.87 5.36
N THR A 193 3.29 8.64 5.82
CA THR A 193 2.56 9.65 5.02
C THR A 193 2.51 10.98 5.77
N PRO A 194 2.13 12.09 5.13
CA PRO A 194 1.88 13.35 5.84
C PRO A 194 0.79 13.25 6.91
N TYR A 195 -0.11 12.27 6.78
CA TYR A 195 -1.22 12.02 7.70
C TYR A 195 -0.87 11.05 8.83
N GLY A 196 0.34 10.50 8.82
CA GLY A 196 0.85 9.56 9.80
C GLY A 196 1.27 8.23 9.21
N ARG A 197 1.52 7.27 10.09
CA ARG A 197 1.97 5.94 9.73
C ARG A 197 0.78 5.04 9.44
N VAL A 198 0.69 4.60 8.19
CA VAL A 198 -0.40 3.75 7.71
C VAL A 198 0.07 2.30 7.57
N GLY A 199 -0.71 1.38 8.12
CA GLY A 199 -0.61 -0.05 7.80
C GLY A 199 -1.65 -0.43 6.74
N ILE A 200 -1.29 -1.39 5.91
CA ILE A 200 -2.21 -2.00 4.94
C ILE A 200 -2.31 -3.48 5.26
N LEU A 201 -3.54 -3.97 5.42
CA LEU A 201 -3.85 -5.40 5.51
C LEU A 201 -4.89 -5.75 4.44
N ILE A 202 -4.93 -6.99 4.00
CA ILE A 202 -5.83 -7.37 2.90
C ILE A 202 -6.84 -8.42 3.40
N CYS A 203 -8.12 -8.06 3.35
CA CYS A 203 -9.26 -8.97 3.49
C CYS A 203 -9.15 -9.96 4.67
N ALA A 204 -8.83 -11.23 4.42
CA ALA A 204 -8.74 -12.30 5.41
C ALA A 204 -7.69 -12.06 6.52
N ASP A 205 -6.70 -11.22 6.29
CA ASP A 205 -5.70 -10.86 7.31
C ASP A 205 -6.36 -10.33 8.59
N ARG A 206 -7.53 -9.65 8.47
CA ARG A 206 -8.31 -9.16 9.62
C ARG A 206 -8.81 -10.27 10.55
N THR A 207 -8.92 -11.49 10.04
CA THR A 207 -9.39 -12.63 10.83
C THR A 207 -8.29 -13.20 11.73
N VAL A 208 -7.04 -12.83 11.50
CA VAL A 208 -5.87 -13.28 12.26
C VAL A 208 -5.39 -12.14 13.18
N PRO A 209 -5.70 -12.20 14.50
CA PRO A 209 -5.37 -11.13 15.45
C PRO A 209 -3.89 -10.73 15.43
N ASP A 210 -3.00 -11.71 15.32
CA ASP A 210 -1.56 -11.49 15.36
C ASP A 210 -1.03 -10.68 14.16
N ILE A 211 -1.66 -10.81 12.98
CA ILE A 211 -1.29 -9.99 11.82
C ILE A 211 -1.59 -8.52 12.13
N VAL A 212 -2.79 -8.24 12.70
CA VAL A 212 -3.20 -6.88 13.00
C VAL A 212 -2.40 -6.30 14.17
N ARG A 213 -2.11 -7.12 15.18
CA ARG A 213 -1.28 -6.74 16.33
C ARG A 213 0.12 -6.27 15.89
N ARG A 214 0.76 -6.95 14.93
CA ARG A 214 2.07 -6.54 14.40
C ARG A 214 2.06 -5.15 13.77
N PHE A 215 0.97 -4.71 13.15
CA PHE A 215 0.86 -3.32 12.68
C PHE A 215 0.90 -2.32 13.84
N ARG A 216 0.23 -2.64 14.97
CA ARG A 216 0.29 -1.82 16.17
C ARG A 216 1.70 -1.78 16.77
N GLU A 217 2.37 -2.94 16.84
CA GLU A 217 3.75 -3.06 17.32
C GLU A 217 4.71 -2.25 16.44
N ASN A 218 4.50 -2.25 15.12
CA ASN A 218 5.23 -1.46 14.14
C ASN A 218 4.78 0.02 14.12
N ARG A 219 3.94 0.42 15.11
CA ARG A 219 3.51 1.80 15.34
C ARG A 219 2.65 2.36 14.21
N ALA A 220 1.82 1.57 13.57
CA ALA A 220 0.76 2.09 12.72
C ALA A 220 -0.17 3.02 13.54
N GLU A 221 -0.71 4.02 12.88
CA GLU A 221 -1.62 4.98 13.48
C GLU A 221 -3.05 4.82 12.96
N PHE A 222 -3.19 4.24 11.77
CA PHE A 222 -4.45 3.76 11.20
C PHE A 222 -4.18 2.67 10.17
N LEU A 223 -5.22 1.93 9.81
CA LEU A 223 -5.14 0.82 8.87
C LEU A 223 -6.08 1.02 7.69
N LEU A 224 -5.63 0.60 6.51
CA LEU A 224 -6.42 0.51 5.29
C LEU A 224 -6.57 -0.98 4.93
N CYS A 225 -7.82 -1.42 4.72
CA CYS A 225 -8.14 -2.82 4.50
C CYS A 225 -8.93 -3.00 3.19
N PRO A 226 -8.25 -2.96 2.02
CA PRO A 226 -8.86 -3.41 0.79
C PRO A 226 -9.31 -4.86 0.93
N SER A 227 -10.56 -5.14 0.58
CA SER A 227 -11.17 -6.44 0.80
C SER A 227 -11.98 -6.88 -0.42
N GLY A 228 -12.16 -8.18 -0.51
CA GLY A 228 -12.98 -8.86 -1.49
C GLY A 228 -13.62 -10.10 -0.86
N GLY A 229 -13.98 -11.09 -1.67
CA GLY A 229 -14.46 -12.37 -1.18
C GLY A 229 -15.94 -12.41 -0.81
N MET A 230 -16.31 -13.39 0.01
CA MET A 230 -17.70 -13.84 0.16
C MET A 230 -18.40 -13.39 1.45
N PHE A 231 -17.68 -12.81 2.42
CA PHE A 231 -18.30 -12.41 3.69
C PHE A 231 -18.98 -11.06 3.55
N GLY A 232 -20.24 -10.98 4.00
CA GLY A 232 -21.00 -9.75 4.05
C GLY A 232 -20.82 -8.99 5.36
N PRO A 233 -21.49 -7.81 5.51
CA PRO A 233 -21.37 -6.95 6.68
C PRO A 233 -21.64 -7.67 8.01
N ARG A 234 -22.60 -8.58 8.02
CA ARG A 234 -22.95 -9.35 9.22
C ARG A 234 -21.76 -10.10 9.85
N GLN A 235 -20.82 -10.54 9.01
CA GLN A 235 -19.63 -11.26 9.46
C GLN A 235 -18.40 -10.34 9.53
N ASN A 236 -18.30 -9.36 8.64
CA ASN A 236 -17.16 -8.46 8.55
C ASN A 236 -17.14 -7.44 9.69
N ASP A 237 -18.29 -6.78 9.96
CA ASP A 237 -18.37 -5.69 10.94
C ASP A 237 -17.82 -6.08 12.32
N PRO A 238 -18.28 -7.18 12.95
CA PRO A 238 -17.79 -7.56 14.27
C PRO A 238 -16.28 -7.81 14.31
N ILE A 239 -15.72 -8.35 13.22
CA ILE A 239 -14.29 -8.64 13.13
C ILE A 239 -13.51 -7.33 13.04
N VAL A 240 -13.91 -6.41 12.12
CA VAL A 240 -13.23 -5.13 11.94
C VAL A 240 -13.29 -4.29 13.22
N GLN A 241 -14.46 -4.23 13.87
CA GLN A 241 -14.64 -3.56 15.17
C GLN A 241 -13.73 -4.14 16.26
N ALA A 242 -13.65 -5.49 16.35
CA ALA A 242 -12.78 -6.16 17.31
C ALA A 242 -11.30 -5.79 17.05
N ARG A 243 -10.85 -5.84 15.77
CA ARG A 243 -9.47 -5.51 15.41
C ARG A 243 -9.11 -4.06 15.74
N SER A 244 -10.04 -3.12 15.48
CA SER A 244 -9.87 -1.72 15.86
C SER A 244 -9.70 -1.56 17.37
N ARG A 245 -10.62 -2.10 18.14
CA ARG A 245 -10.62 -2.00 19.62
C ARG A 245 -9.40 -2.64 20.27
N GLU A 246 -9.03 -3.85 19.82
CA GLU A 246 -7.88 -4.60 20.37
C GLU A 246 -6.56 -3.88 20.16
N ASN A 247 -6.45 -3.14 19.07
CA ASN A 247 -5.21 -2.49 18.66
C ASN A 247 -5.24 -0.97 18.86
N ASN A 248 -6.38 -0.40 19.29
CA ASN A 248 -6.58 1.04 19.37
C ASN A 248 -6.21 1.76 18.05
N LEU A 249 -6.70 1.21 16.93
CA LEU A 249 -6.42 1.71 15.58
C LEU A 249 -7.72 1.91 14.81
N PRO A 250 -7.94 3.08 14.19
CA PRO A 250 -9.01 3.24 13.21
C PRO A 250 -8.72 2.36 11.98
N ILE A 251 -9.77 1.76 11.41
CA ILE A 251 -9.67 0.93 10.20
C ILE A 251 -10.65 1.44 9.15
N LEU A 252 -10.12 1.72 7.94
CA LEU A 252 -10.90 1.88 6.73
C LEU A 252 -11.00 0.52 6.03
N PHE A 253 -12.21 -0.01 5.92
CA PHE A 253 -12.50 -1.29 5.26
C PHE A 253 -13.30 -1.04 3.97
N VAL A 254 -12.77 -1.49 2.84
CA VAL A 254 -13.34 -1.28 1.50
C VAL A 254 -13.59 -2.63 0.85
N HIS A 255 -14.86 -2.99 0.71
CA HIS A 255 -15.28 -4.29 0.21
C HIS A 255 -16.34 -4.12 -0.91
N PRO A 256 -16.48 -5.05 -1.89
CA PRO A 256 -17.47 -4.91 -2.97
C PRO A 256 -18.92 -4.70 -2.52
N ALA A 257 -19.27 -5.09 -1.30
CA ALA A 257 -20.62 -4.94 -0.75
C ALA A 257 -20.75 -3.86 0.32
N GLU A 258 -19.63 -3.29 0.80
CA GLU A 258 -19.70 -2.31 1.88
C GLU A 258 -18.49 -1.39 1.96
N PHE A 259 -18.74 -0.22 2.50
CA PHE A 259 -17.74 0.71 2.98
C PHE A 259 -17.94 0.87 4.49
N LEU A 260 -16.90 0.60 5.27
CA LEU A 260 -16.93 0.65 6.73
C LEU A 260 -15.71 1.41 7.26
N VAL A 261 -15.94 2.31 8.20
CA VAL A 261 -14.89 2.98 8.98
C VAL A 261 -15.16 2.76 10.45
N THR A 262 -14.16 2.25 11.16
CA THR A 262 -14.23 2.05 12.61
C THR A 262 -13.27 2.99 13.33
N GLY A 263 -13.69 3.47 14.49
CA GLY A 263 -12.85 4.21 15.41
C GLY A 263 -11.87 3.32 16.16
N PRO A 264 -10.88 3.91 16.86
CA PRO A 264 -9.88 3.15 17.61
C PRO A 264 -10.48 2.32 18.76
N ASP A 265 -11.65 2.71 19.26
CA ASP A 265 -12.43 1.99 20.26
C ASP A 265 -13.31 0.87 19.69
N GLY A 266 -13.29 0.69 18.36
CA GLY A 266 -14.13 -0.26 17.63
C GLY A 266 -15.55 0.24 17.37
N SER A 267 -15.86 1.52 17.65
CA SER A 267 -17.15 2.12 17.24
C SER A 267 -17.22 2.22 15.72
N ILE A 268 -18.42 2.08 15.16
CA ILE A 268 -18.66 2.33 13.73
C ILE A 268 -18.80 3.84 13.53
N LEU A 269 -17.82 4.46 12.88
CA LEU A 269 -17.86 5.89 12.54
C LEU A 269 -18.69 6.12 11.27
N GLN A 270 -18.59 5.18 10.32
CA GLN A 270 -19.38 5.21 9.10
C GLN A 270 -19.56 3.81 8.53
N ARG A 271 -20.75 3.55 7.98
CA ARG A 271 -21.06 2.31 7.27
C ARG A 271 -22.03 2.56 6.14
N THR A 272 -21.72 2.00 4.97
CA THR A 272 -22.66 1.95 3.84
C THR A 272 -22.66 0.52 3.30
N ILE A 273 -23.83 -0.07 3.24
CA ILE A 273 -24.06 -1.43 2.71
C ILE A 273 -24.68 -1.31 1.33
N LEU A 274 -24.10 -2.01 0.35
CA LEU A 274 -24.49 -1.95 -1.07
C LEU A 274 -25.16 -3.22 -1.58
N GLY A 275 -25.37 -4.20 -0.74
CA GLY A 275 -26.06 -5.44 -1.06
C GLY A 275 -25.37 -6.68 -0.52
N ASP A 276 -25.94 -7.85 -0.81
CA ASP A 276 -25.38 -9.14 -0.39
C ASP A 276 -24.22 -9.55 -1.32
N VAL A 277 -23.09 -9.89 -0.72
CA VAL A 277 -21.88 -10.32 -1.45
C VAL A 277 -22.09 -11.63 -2.20
N LEU A 278 -22.96 -12.49 -1.69
CA LEU A 278 -23.25 -13.80 -2.32
C LEU A 278 -23.88 -13.67 -3.70
N LEU A 279 -24.44 -12.49 -4.04
CA LEU A 279 -25.00 -12.17 -5.36
C LEU A 279 -23.96 -11.63 -6.34
N VAL A 280 -22.70 -11.42 -5.90
CA VAL A 280 -21.59 -10.95 -6.75
C VAL A 280 -20.88 -12.12 -7.38
N GLY A 281 -21.60 -12.99 -8.07
CA GLY A 281 -20.99 -14.03 -8.90
C GLY A 281 -20.22 -13.42 -10.08
N PRO A 282 -19.23 -14.15 -10.64
CA PRO A 282 -18.42 -13.66 -11.76
C PRO A 282 -19.22 -13.22 -12.98
N ARG A 283 -20.44 -13.76 -13.15
CA ARG A 283 -21.33 -13.46 -14.28
C ARG A 283 -22.13 -12.15 -14.11
N GLU A 284 -22.28 -11.65 -12.89
CA GLU A 284 -23.10 -10.45 -12.62
C GLU A 284 -22.27 -9.17 -12.63
N ALA A 285 -20.94 -9.27 -12.52
CA ALA A 285 -20.04 -8.12 -12.53
C ALA A 285 -20.11 -7.31 -13.84
N GLY A 286 -20.53 -7.91 -14.94
CA GLY A 286 -20.69 -7.25 -16.24
C GLY A 286 -22.07 -6.59 -16.48
N GLY A 287 -23.07 -6.83 -15.62
CA GLY A 287 -24.44 -6.36 -15.81
C GLY A 287 -24.95 -5.34 -14.81
N ALA A 288 -24.23 -5.12 -13.71
CA ALA A 288 -24.63 -4.11 -12.74
C ALA A 288 -24.40 -2.72 -13.34
N LYS A 289 -25.46 -1.95 -13.59
CA LYS A 289 -25.36 -0.53 -13.89
C LYS A 289 -24.42 0.09 -12.87
N ASP A 290 -23.40 0.82 -13.33
CA ASP A 290 -22.43 1.47 -12.47
C ASP A 290 -23.16 2.52 -11.60
N GLN A 291 -23.60 2.07 -10.43
CA GLN A 291 -24.06 2.98 -9.41
C GLN A 291 -22.83 3.68 -8.84
N LYS A 292 -22.94 4.96 -8.56
CA LYS A 292 -21.91 5.71 -7.83
C LYS A 292 -21.50 4.94 -6.58
N ARG A 293 -20.20 4.69 -6.42
CA ARG A 293 -19.67 3.81 -5.38
C ARG A 293 -18.44 4.40 -4.71
N VAL A 294 -18.36 5.74 -4.68
CA VAL A 294 -17.34 6.47 -3.97
C VAL A 294 -17.91 6.96 -2.66
N PHE A 295 -17.30 6.54 -1.56
CA PHE A 295 -17.72 6.87 -0.21
C PHE A 295 -16.59 7.57 0.52
N TYR A 296 -16.92 8.56 1.34
CA TYR A 296 -15.96 9.40 2.04
C TYR A 296 -16.13 9.25 3.55
N SER A 297 -15.03 9.42 4.28
CA SER A 297 -15.02 9.61 5.71
C SER A 297 -13.86 10.51 6.12
N ASP A 298 -14.03 11.25 7.20
CA ASP A 298 -12.93 11.95 7.85
C ASP A 298 -12.36 11.05 8.95
N LEU A 299 -11.28 10.33 8.60
CA LEU A 299 -10.63 9.37 9.48
C LEU A 299 -9.91 10.12 10.62
N PRO A 300 -10.20 9.84 11.89
CA PRO A 300 -9.52 10.47 13.00
C PRO A 300 -8.05 10.04 13.04
N LEU A 301 -7.16 11.03 13.19
CA LEU A 301 -5.73 10.80 13.34
C LEU A 301 -5.35 10.91 14.82
N PRO A 302 -4.61 9.95 15.39
CA PRO A 302 -4.19 10.03 16.77
C PRO A 302 -3.32 11.28 16.99
N GLY A 303 -3.64 12.05 18.03
CA GLY A 303 -2.83 13.20 18.45
C GLY A 303 -1.43 12.75 18.87
N LYS A 304 -0.43 13.64 18.76
CA LYS A 304 0.96 13.35 19.11
C LYS A 304 1.17 12.85 20.55
N THR A 305 0.16 12.98 21.42
CA THR A 305 0.24 12.75 22.87
C THR A 305 -0.29 11.39 23.35
N ASN A 306 -0.97 10.61 22.54
CA ASN A 306 -1.67 9.41 23.02
C ASN A 306 -1.09 8.07 22.55
N MET A 307 0.22 7.98 22.37
CA MET A 307 0.89 6.70 22.19
C MET A 307 1.39 6.12 23.53
N THR A 308 0.48 5.85 24.46
CA THR A 308 0.82 5.02 25.61
C THR A 308 1.09 3.59 25.08
N PRO A 309 2.26 3.01 25.36
CA PRO A 309 2.51 1.63 24.98
C PRO A 309 1.44 0.71 25.63
N PRO A 310 0.99 -0.33 24.95
CA PRO A 310 0.06 -1.28 25.56
C PRO A 310 0.69 -1.83 26.84
N GLN A 311 -0.04 -1.73 27.96
CA GLN A 311 0.34 -2.42 29.17
C GLN A 311 0.35 -3.92 28.85
N THR A 312 1.53 -4.52 28.88
CA THR A 312 1.67 -5.96 28.80
C THR A 312 0.98 -6.55 30.03
N ARG A 313 -0.21 -7.11 29.87
CA ARG A 313 -0.79 -7.98 30.88
C ARG A 313 0.20 -9.11 31.11
N LYS A 314 0.88 -9.10 32.27
CA LYS A 314 1.62 -10.25 32.75
C LYS A 314 0.63 -11.42 32.79
N ALA A 315 0.94 -12.48 32.08
CA ALA A 315 0.22 -13.74 32.21
C ALA A 315 0.35 -14.17 33.68
N GLU A 316 -0.76 -14.10 34.42
CA GLU A 316 -0.83 -14.73 35.72
C GLU A 316 -0.69 -16.25 35.49
N SER A 317 0.45 -16.76 35.92
CA SER A 317 0.70 -18.20 35.98
C SER A 317 -0.19 -18.79 37.06
N GLY A 318 -1.42 -19.17 36.70
CA GLY A 318 -2.32 -19.93 37.55
C GLY A 318 -1.67 -21.28 37.82
N LYS A 319 -1.17 -21.46 39.04
CA LYS A 319 -0.82 -22.78 39.59
C LYS A 319 -2.11 -23.61 39.60
N ARG A 320 -2.17 -24.62 38.74
CA ARG A 320 -3.15 -25.69 38.88
C ARG A 320 -2.73 -26.55 40.08
N GLU A 321 -3.46 -26.42 41.19
CA GLU A 321 -3.43 -27.41 42.26
C GLU A 321 -4.01 -28.72 41.74
N THR A 322 -3.16 -29.74 41.69
CA THR A 322 -3.58 -31.13 41.43
C THR A 322 -4.23 -31.69 42.68
N GLY A 323 -5.56 -31.57 42.77
CA GLY A 323 -6.35 -32.26 43.78
C GLY A 323 -6.42 -33.75 43.47
N ASN A 324 -5.70 -34.51 44.26
CA ASN A 324 -5.69 -35.98 44.24
C ASN A 324 -6.92 -36.51 44.98
N GLY A 325 -8.03 -36.74 44.27
CA GLY A 325 -9.26 -37.35 44.82
C GLY A 325 -9.26 -38.84 44.60
N LYS A 326 -8.82 -39.60 45.59
CA LYS A 326 -9.04 -41.04 45.71
C LYS A 326 -10.54 -41.33 45.77
N ARG A 327 -11.08 -41.98 44.75
CA ARG A 327 -12.39 -42.66 44.86
C ARG A 327 -12.16 -44.07 45.37
N LYS A 328 -12.67 -44.34 46.62
CA LYS A 328 -12.87 -45.69 47.16
C LYS A 328 -13.98 -46.37 46.35
N ALA A 329 -13.73 -47.62 45.98
CA ALA A 329 -14.74 -48.58 45.55
C ALA A 329 -15.42 -49.17 46.81
N GLU A 330 -16.73 -49.16 46.83
CA GLU A 330 -17.51 -50.07 47.69
C GLU A 330 -18.73 -50.55 46.87
N SER A 331 -18.75 -51.91 46.80
CA SER A 331 -19.81 -52.86 46.50
C SER A 331 -20.88 -52.53 45.46
#